data_39592f6917143a862b2e5ec78bdfe149
#
_entry.id   39592f6917143a862b2e5ec78bdfe149
#
_cell.length_a   1.000
_cell.length_b   1.000
_cell.length_c   1.000
_cell.angle_alpha   90.00
_cell.angle_beta   90.00
_cell.angle_gamma   90.00
#
_symmetry.space_group_name_H-M   'P 1'
#
loop_
_entity.id
_entity.type
_entity.pdbx_description
1 polymer ?
#
loop_
_entity_poly.entity_id
_entity_poly.type
_entity_poly.pdbx_seq_one_letter_code
_entity_poly.pdbx_strand_id
1 'polypeptide(L)'
;MPSELRVAIVGSGPAGFYVAEHLLKQTEIPVRVDMFDRLPTPFGLVRFGVAPDHPKIKSVTRVFDKIAKNPAFRFYGNVEIGKDVTLAELRDHYHQICFSIGAQTDRALGIPGEDLKRSHAATEFVAWYNGHPDYRDHEFDLSVERVAVIGVGNVAVDVARILSKSPDELATTDIADHALEALRKSKIREVYVLGRRGPAQAAFTNVEARELGELEGADIRVLPEEIRLDPVSQAELDASEDDTLKKKVAIVHEFAEKPRAGKPRLLTLRFLVSPVELVAGPDGGVRAMKLAKNEIYSEGGKLQSRATGVIEELPVDLVFRSVGYRGVPLAGVPFNDRSGVIPNELGRVTDPATKGAVQGLYVSGWIKRGPSGVIGTNKKDGTETATEMLLDAAASKVLAPTKSDPAAIDAIVRSRRKDVVTYADWARLDAIEVAAGERNGRPRRKLVTRAEVAAALKG
;
A
#
# COMPACT_ATOMS: atom_id res chain seq x y z
N MET A 1 -33.14 18.82 -0.25
CA MET A 1 -32.22 17.97 0.55
C MET A 1 -32.95 16.72 0.98
N PRO A 2 -32.32 15.54 0.98
CA PRO A 2 -32.89 14.35 1.62
C PRO A 2 -32.99 14.57 3.13
N SER A 3 -34.03 13.94 3.77
CA SER A 3 -34.16 13.96 5.23
C SER A 3 -33.03 13.22 5.96
N GLU A 4 -32.43 12.24 5.34
CA GLU A 4 -31.21 11.53 5.75
C GLU A 4 -30.34 11.27 4.51
N LEU A 5 -29.08 11.69 4.55
CA LEU A 5 -28.12 11.42 3.48
C LEU A 5 -27.54 10.02 3.64
N ARG A 6 -27.80 9.15 2.68
CA ARG A 6 -27.26 7.79 2.65
C ARG A 6 -26.05 7.72 1.74
N VAL A 7 -24.92 7.27 2.28
CA VAL A 7 -23.63 7.20 1.61
C VAL A 7 -23.12 5.78 1.60
N ALA A 8 -22.73 5.28 0.41
CA ALA A 8 -21.93 4.08 0.27
C ALA A 8 -20.44 4.45 0.16
N ILE A 9 -19.59 3.83 0.95
CA ILE A 9 -18.13 3.91 0.81
C ILE A 9 -17.63 2.54 0.36
N VAL A 10 -16.93 2.48 -0.77
CA VAL A 10 -16.36 1.25 -1.32
C VAL A 10 -14.88 1.23 -1.02
N GLY A 11 -14.45 0.32 -0.14
CA GLY A 11 -13.11 0.19 0.38
C GLY A 11 -12.97 0.71 1.82
N SER A 12 -12.51 -0.15 2.72
CA SER A 12 -12.34 0.10 4.15
C SER A 12 -10.91 0.44 4.57
N GLY A 13 -10.12 0.98 3.64
CA GLY A 13 -8.79 1.53 3.94
C GLY A 13 -8.86 2.90 4.64
N PRO A 14 -7.70 3.49 4.99
CA PRO A 14 -7.63 4.79 5.68
C PRO A 14 -8.45 5.89 5.01
N ALA A 15 -8.44 5.99 3.68
CA ALA A 15 -9.18 7.01 2.95
C ALA A 15 -10.68 6.90 3.20
N GLY A 16 -11.25 5.69 3.11
CA GLY A 16 -12.66 5.43 3.37
C GLY A 16 -13.06 5.78 4.80
N PHE A 17 -12.24 5.41 5.79
CA PHE A 17 -12.50 5.78 7.19
C PHE A 17 -12.42 7.28 7.44
N TYR A 18 -11.50 8.02 6.82
CA TYR A 18 -11.45 9.48 6.98
C TYR A 18 -12.61 10.20 6.28
N VAL A 19 -13.09 9.69 5.15
CA VAL A 19 -14.36 10.17 4.54
C VAL A 19 -15.51 9.92 5.51
N ALA A 20 -15.65 8.70 6.04
CA ALA A 20 -16.70 8.38 7.02
C ALA A 20 -16.62 9.25 8.27
N GLU A 21 -15.41 9.48 8.82
CA GLU A 21 -15.18 10.36 9.97
C GLU A 21 -15.75 11.75 9.74
N HIS A 22 -15.42 12.37 8.61
CA HIS A 22 -15.87 13.73 8.32
C HIS A 22 -17.39 13.81 8.12
N LEU A 23 -17.96 12.87 7.37
CA LEU A 23 -19.39 12.79 7.14
C LEU A 23 -20.20 12.57 8.43
N LEU A 24 -19.71 11.73 9.34
CA LEU A 24 -20.41 11.38 10.57
C LEU A 24 -20.22 12.38 11.72
N LYS A 25 -19.23 13.27 11.64
CA LYS A 25 -18.97 14.31 12.64
C LYS A 25 -19.78 15.59 12.45
N GLN A 26 -20.18 15.88 11.21
CA GLN A 26 -21.02 17.05 10.95
C GLN A 26 -22.44 16.85 11.51
N THR A 27 -23.16 17.93 11.80
CA THR A 27 -24.48 17.92 12.44
C THR A 27 -25.58 18.61 11.63
N GLU A 28 -25.24 19.12 10.45
CA GLU A 28 -26.15 19.88 9.60
C GLU A 28 -27.19 19.01 8.88
N ILE A 29 -26.77 17.80 8.48
CA ILE A 29 -27.61 16.82 7.78
C ILE A 29 -27.45 15.47 8.47
N PRO A 30 -28.53 14.74 8.82
CA PRO A 30 -28.40 13.34 9.25
C PRO A 30 -27.73 12.51 8.16
N VAL A 31 -26.65 11.82 8.50
CA VAL A 31 -25.88 10.98 7.56
C VAL A 31 -25.83 9.55 8.05
N ARG A 32 -26.04 8.61 7.14
CA ARG A 32 -25.79 7.18 7.35
C ARG A 32 -24.76 6.68 6.35
N VAL A 33 -23.75 5.98 6.85
CA VAL A 33 -22.64 5.44 6.06
C VAL A 33 -22.67 3.91 6.08
N ASP A 34 -22.71 3.32 4.91
CA ASP A 34 -22.48 1.89 4.69
C ASP A 34 -21.13 1.70 3.99
N MET A 35 -20.20 1.00 4.63
CA MET A 35 -18.85 0.75 4.12
C MET A 35 -18.74 -0.70 3.66
N PHE A 36 -18.32 -0.90 2.40
CA PHE A 36 -18.17 -2.21 1.76
C PHE A 36 -16.69 -2.53 1.54
N ASP A 37 -16.30 -3.76 1.81
CA ASP A 37 -14.98 -4.25 1.47
C ASP A 37 -15.05 -5.70 0.97
N ARG A 38 -14.28 -6.02 -0.08
CA ARG A 38 -14.15 -7.37 -0.61
C ARG A 38 -13.42 -8.33 0.34
N LEU A 39 -12.67 -7.79 1.29
CA LEU A 39 -11.98 -8.54 2.33
C LEU A 39 -12.88 -8.70 3.56
N PRO A 40 -12.75 -9.80 4.31
CA PRO A 40 -13.53 -10.00 5.53
C PRO A 40 -13.13 -9.07 6.67
N THR A 41 -11.95 -8.47 6.60
CA THR A 41 -11.42 -7.62 7.66
C THR A 41 -11.16 -6.21 7.15
N PRO A 42 -11.44 -5.16 7.95
CA PRO A 42 -11.23 -3.76 7.56
C PRO A 42 -9.76 -3.35 7.61
N PHE A 43 -9.53 -2.07 7.35
CA PHE A 43 -8.31 -1.28 7.47
C PHE A 43 -7.35 -1.35 6.27
N GLY A 44 -7.65 -2.14 5.23
CA GLY A 44 -6.88 -2.16 3.99
C GLY A 44 -5.38 -2.31 4.23
N LEU A 45 -4.58 -1.39 3.66
CA LEU A 45 -3.11 -1.46 3.78
C LEU A 45 -2.57 -1.20 5.20
N VAL A 46 -3.34 -0.67 6.14
CA VAL A 46 -2.88 -0.63 7.54
C VAL A 46 -2.72 -2.03 8.10
N ARG A 47 -3.61 -2.95 7.70
CA ARG A 47 -3.53 -4.37 8.08
C ARG A 47 -2.60 -5.16 7.16
N PHE A 48 -2.68 -4.94 5.84
CA PHE A 48 -2.09 -5.80 4.83
C PHE A 48 -0.90 -5.20 4.07
N GLY A 49 -0.52 -3.95 4.37
CA GLY A 49 0.56 -3.24 3.67
C GLY A 49 1.62 -2.63 4.59
N VAL A 50 1.25 -2.16 5.78
CA VAL A 50 2.22 -1.67 6.76
C VAL A 50 3.04 -2.85 7.29
N ALA A 51 4.37 -2.67 7.32
CA ALA A 51 5.29 -3.72 7.75
C ALA A 51 4.95 -4.25 9.16
N PRO A 52 5.14 -5.55 9.43
CA PRO A 52 4.78 -6.17 10.71
C PRO A 52 5.49 -5.56 11.91
N ASP A 53 6.70 -5.04 11.71
CA ASP A 53 7.54 -4.41 12.72
C ASP A 53 7.25 -2.91 12.94
N HIS A 54 6.17 -2.38 12.35
CA HIS A 54 5.71 -1.00 12.55
C HIS A 54 4.37 -0.89 13.35
N PRO A 55 4.30 -1.39 14.59
CA PRO A 55 3.06 -1.38 15.38
C PRO A 55 2.55 0.02 15.69
N LYS A 56 3.45 1.01 15.80
CA LYS A 56 3.09 2.43 16.04
C LYS A 56 2.25 3.00 14.90
N ILE A 57 2.61 2.70 13.65
CA ILE A 57 1.84 3.15 12.47
C ILE A 57 0.46 2.50 12.45
N LYS A 58 0.39 1.20 12.78
CA LYS A 58 -0.86 0.44 12.85
C LYS A 58 -1.82 0.92 13.95
N SER A 59 -1.34 1.67 14.94
CA SER A 59 -2.17 2.20 16.03
C SER A 59 -3.28 3.17 15.57
N VAL A 60 -3.21 3.68 14.33
CA VAL A 60 -4.26 4.49 13.70
C VAL A 60 -5.60 3.75 13.64
N THR A 61 -5.62 2.41 13.66
CA THR A 61 -6.83 1.59 13.72
C THR A 61 -7.72 1.95 14.90
N ARG A 62 -7.17 2.43 16.03
CA ARG A 62 -7.94 2.92 17.18
C ARG A 62 -8.86 4.11 16.83
N VAL A 63 -8.44 4.94 15.87
CA VAL A 63 -9.29 6.03 15.36
C VAL A 63 -10.41 5.45 14.52
N PHE A 64 -10.10 4.48 13.67
CA PHE A 64 -11.10 3.82 12.80
C PHE A 64 -12.13 3.03 13.62
N ASP A 65 -11.70 2.37 14.69
CA ASP A 65 -12.60 1.71 15.65
C ASP A 65 -13.63 2.68 16.28
N LYS A 66 -13.20 3.90 16.61
CA LYS A 66 -14.11 4.92 17.13
C LYS A 66 -15.15 5.35 16.10
N ILE A 67 -14.72 5.49 14.83
CA ILE A 67 -15.62 5.84 13.73
C ILE A 67 -16.66 4.73 13.51
N ALA A 68 -16.21 3.49 13.49
CA ALA A 68 -17.07 2.33 13.24
C ALA A 68 -18.07 2.02 14.39
N LYS A 69 -17.85 2.57 15.60
CA LYS A 69 -18.79 2.49 16.73
C LYS A 69 -19.94 3.50 16.62
N ASN A 70 -19.92 4.40 15.64
CA ASN A 70 -21.04 5.31 15.42
C ASN A 70 -22.29 4.50 14.98
N PRO A 71 -23.47 4.68 15.59
CA PRO A 71 -24.70 3.94 15.25
C PRO A 71 -25.18 4.19 13.81
N ALA A 72 -24.74 5.29 13.19
CA ALA A 72 -25.03 5.59 11.78
C ALA A 72 -24.01 4.97 10.81
N PHE A 73 -23.06 4.15 11.29
CA PHE A 73 -22.07 3.43 10.49
C PHE A 73 -22.39 1.93 10.45
N ARG A 74 -22.32 1.33 9.24
CA ARG A 74 -22.35 -0.12 9.05
C ARG A 74 -21.17 -0.57 8.19
N PHE A 75 -20.66 -1.74 8.49
CA PHE A 75 -19.59 -2.39 7.72
C PHE A 75 -20.10 -3.69 7.11
N TYR A 76 -19.77 -3.89 5.85
CA TYR A 76 -20.03 -5.09 5.07
C TYR A 76 -18.71 -5.63 4.52
N GLY A 77 -18.03 -6.46 5.30
CA GLY A 77 -16.86 -7.21 4.88
C GLY A 77 -17.24 -8.44 4.08
N ASN A 78 -16.34 -8.90 3.23
CA ASN A 78 -16.55 -10.02 2.31
C ASN A 78 -17.58 -9.72 1.21
N VAL A 79 -17.77 -8.44 0.87
CA VAL A 79 -18.72 -7.98 -0.16
C VAL A 79 -17.97 -7.20 -1.22
N GLU A 80 -17.91 -7.73 -2.43
CA GLU A 80 -17.21 -7.16 -3.58
C GLU A 80 -18.17 -6.36 -4.46
N ILE A 81 -17.97 -5.04 -4.49
CA ILE A 81 -18.74 -4.17 -5.39
C ILE A 81 -18.28 -4.39 -6.84
N GLY A 82 -19.25 -4.52 -7.73
CA GLY A 82 -19.05 -4.92 -9.13
C GLY A 82 -19.28 -6.41 -9.37
N LYS A 83 -19.32 -7.23 -8.30
CA LYS A 83 -19.58 -8.66 -8.36
C LYS A 83 -20.78 -9.07 -7.51
N ASP A 84 -20.73 -8.83 -6.20
CA ASP A 84 -21.80 -9.19 -5.28
C ASP A 84 -22.91 -8.13 -5.27
N VAL A 85 -22.56 -6.85 -5.41
CA VAL A 85 -23.47 -5.71 -5.56
C VAL A 85 -22.95 -4.83 -6.69
N THR A 86 -23.78 -4.52 -7.65
CA THR A 86 -23.43 -3.70 -8.81
C THR A 86 -23.47 -2.20 -8.49
N LEU A 87 -22.80 -1.38 -9.30
CA LEU A 87 -22.89 0.09 -9.19
C LEU A 87 -24.33 0.58 -9.43
N ALA A 88 -25.08 -0.05 -10.35
CA ALA A 88 -26.48 0.30 -10.60
C ALA A 88 -27.34 0.09 -9.34
N GLU A 89 -27.16 -1.02 -8.65
CA GLU A 89 -27.85 -1.28 -7.38
C GLU A 89 -27.44 -0.30 -6.29
N LEU A 90 -26.16 0.06 -6.19
CA LEU A 90 -25.76 1.12 -5.25
C LEU A 90 -26.46 2.45 -5.54
N ARG A 91 -26.64 2.82 -6.83
CA ARG A 91 -27.37 4.03 -7.23
C ARG A 91 -28.86 4.00 -6.84
N ASP A 92 -29.47 2.80 -6.81
CA ASP A 92 -30.86 2.63 -6.35
C ASP A 92 -31.02 2.81 -4.82
N HIS A 93 -29.93 2.66 -4.04
CA HIS A 93 -29.97 2.63 -2.58
C HIS A 93 -29.33 3.83 -1.90
N TYR A 94 -28.43 4.57 -2.57
CA TYR A 94 -27.62 5.62 -1.96
C TYR A 94 -27.73 6.93 -2.72
N HIS A 95 -27.68 8.01 -1.96
CA HIS A 95 -27.60 9.38 -2.51
C HIS A 95 -26.21 9.70 -3.04
N GLN A 96 -25.17 9.10 -2.45
CA GLN A 96 -23.78 9.31 -2.83
C GLN A 96 -22.97 8.01 -2.66
N ILE A 97 -22.00 7.82 -3.54
CA ILE A 97 -21.10 6.65 -3.58
C ILE A 97 -19.66 7.16 -3.65
N CYS A 98 -18.83 6.81 -2.67
CA CYS A 98 -17.42 7.18 -2.62
C CYS A 98 -16.51 5.96 -2.78
N PHE A 99 -15.65 5.98 -3.80
CA PHE A 99 -14.68 4.91 -4.06
C PHE A 99 -13.38 5.22 -3.33
N SER A 100 -12.97 4.32 -2.43
CA SER A 100 -11.74 4.38 -1.63
C SER A 100 -10.96 3.06 -1.73
N ILE A 101 -10.98 2.44 -2.92
CA ILE A 101 -10.47 1.09 -3.18
C ILE A 101 -8.94 0.99 -3.23
N GLY A 102 -8.23 2.09 -3.06
CA GLY A 102 -6.76 2.13 -3.02
C GLY A 102 -6.12 1.86 -4.38
N ALA A 103 -4.91 1.29 -4.36
CA ALA A 103 -4.17 0.82 -5.53
C ALA A 103 -3.71 -0.62 -5.23
N GLN A 104 -4.07 -1.56 -6.08
CA GLN A 104 -4.02 -2.99 -5.76
C GLN A 104 -2.95 -3.77 -6.55
N THR A 105 -2.42 -3.17 -7.63
CA THR A 105 -1.41 -3.79 -8.48
C THR A 105 -0.13 -2.97 -8.48
N ASP A 106 0.93 -3.51 -9.04
CA ASP A 106 2.19 -2.80 -9.27
C ASP A 106 2.33 -2.31 -10.73
N ARG A 107 3.35 -1.52 -10.96
CA ARG A 107 3.79 -1.12 -12.29
C ARG A 107 4.84 -2.09 -12.80
N ALA A 108 4.72 -2.48 -14.06
CA ALA A 108 5.76 -3.22 -14.76
C ALA A 108 7.00 -2.35 -14.99
N LEU A 109 8.16 -2.97 -15.09
CA LEU A 109 9.41 -2.32 -15.51
C LEU A 109 9.47 -2.17 -17.03
N GLY A 110 8.86 -3.11 -17.77
CA GLY A 110 8.89 -3.16 -19.23
C GLY A 110 10.27 -3.52 -19.80
N ILE A 111 11.02 -4.35 -19.09
CA ILE A 111 12.36 -4.81 -19.50
C ILE A 111 12.37 -6.31 -19.87
N PRO A 112 13.27 -6.75 -20.74
CA PRO A 112 13.44 -8.17 -21.03
C PRO A 112 13.68 -8.98 -19.76
N GLY A 113 13.04 -10.15 -19.67
CA GLY A 113 13.17 -11.07 -18.55
C GLY A 113 12.37 -10.70 -17.30
N GLU A 114 11.53 -9.66 -17.33
CA GLU A 114 10.71 -9.25 -16.20
C GLU A 114 9.80 -10.37 -15.67
N ASP A 115 9.35 -11.27 -16.55
CA ASP A 115 8.44 -12.39 -16.23
C ASP A 115 9.15 -13.69 -15.89
N LEU A 116 10.49 -13.68 -15.72
CA LEU A 116 11.25 -14.86 -15.31
C LEU A 116 10.80 -15.36 -13.93
N LYS A 117 10.94 -16.66 -13.67
CA LYS A 117 10.77 -17.21 -12.33
C LYS A 117 11.66 -16.44 -11.34
N ARG A 118 11.16 -16.23 -10.14
CA ARG A 118 11.80 -15.43 -9.06
C ARG A 118 11.88 -13.93 -9.37
N SER A 119 11.02 -13.42 -10.26
CA SER A 119 10.77 -11.99 -10.43
C SER A 119 9.35 -11.68 -10.04
N HIS A 120 9.15 -10.96 -8.93
CA HIS A 120 7.86 -10.72 -8.31
C HIS A 120 7.60 -9.23 -8.09
N ALA A 121 6.33 -8.88 -7.92
CA ALA A 121 5.96 -7.57 -7.41
C ALA A 121 6.24 -7.50 -5.90
N ALA A 122 6.79 -6.39 -5.42
CA ALA A 122 6.96 -6.17 -3.98
C ALA A 122 5.60 -6.13 -3.26
N THR A 123 4.55 -5.70 -3.94
CA THR A 123 3.17 -5.67 -3.42
C THR A 123 2.65 -7.06 -3.03
N GLU A 124 2.99 -8.09 -3.80
CA GLU A 124 2.62 -9.48 -3.52
C GLU A 124 3.35 -10.01 -2.28
N PHE A 125 4.64 -9.75 -2.17
CA PHE A 125 5.43 -10.15 -1.01
C PHE A 125 4.97 -9.43 0.27
N VAL A 126 4.68 -8.12 0.18
CA VAL A 126 4.13 -7.33 1.29
C VAL A 126 2.77 -7.86 1.75
N ALA A 127 1.88 -8.15 0.82
CA ALA A 127 0.58 -8.73 1.13
C ALA A 127 0.71 -10.14 1.75
N TRP A 128 1.61 -10.95 1.22
CA TRP A 128 1.89 -12.30 1.69
C TRP A 128 2.41 -12.32 3.13
N TYR A 129 3.45 -11.54 3.47
CA TYR A 129 3.97 -11.55 4.83
C TYR A 129 3.02 -10.86 5.84
N ASN A 130 2.11 -10.02 5.36
CA ASN A 130 1.05 -9.45 6.18
C ASN A 130 -0.20 -10.34 6.30
N GLY A 131 -0.24 -11.51 5.64
CA GLY A 131 -1.34 -12.47 5.74
C GLY A 131 -2.59 -12.04 4.98
N HIS A 132 -2.43 -11.39 3.83
CA HIS A 132 -3.56 -11.07 2.95
C HIS A 132 -4.13 -12.36 2.34
N PRO A 133 -5.45 -12.63 2.44
CA PRO A 133 -6.02 -13.92 2.06
C PRO A 133 -5.84 -14.30 0.59
N ASP A 134 -5.76 -13.33 -0.33
CA ASP A 134 -5.58 -13.59 -1.75
C ASP A 134 -4.12 -13.89 -2.12
N TYR A 135 -3.17 -13.60 -1.25
CA TYR A 135 -1.72 -13.81 -1.47
C TYR A 135 -1.12 -14.86 -0.54
N ARG A 136 -1.93 -15.46 0.34
CA ARG A 136 -1.48 -16.42 1.34
C ARG A 136 -0.76 -17.62 0.72
N ASP A 137 -1.22 -18.10 -0.44
CA ASP A 137 -0.70 -19.28 -1.12
C ASP A 137 0.38 -18.97 -2.18
N HIS A 138 0.85 -17.71 -2.25
CA HIS A 138 1.99 -17.36 -3.07
C HIS A 138 3.27 -18.02 -2.52
N GLU A 139 4.12 -18.46 -3.43
CA GLU A 139 5.39 -19.06 -3.10
C GLU A 139 6.53 -18.13 -3.54
N PHE A 140 7.45 -17.86 -2.62
CA PHE A 140 8.66 -17.10 -2.86
C PHE A 140 9.86 -17.98 -2.55
N ASP A 141 10.75 -18.19 -3.52
CA ASP A 141 11.96 -18.99 -3.34
C ASP A 141 12.99 -18.22 -2.49
N LEU A 142 12.91 -18.39 -1.18
CA LEU A 142 13.84 -17.80 -0.21
C LEU A 142 15.06 -18.71 0.06
N SER A 143 15.22 -19.80 -0.69
CA SER A 143 16.40 -20.69 -0.60
C SER A 143 17.61 -20.15 -1.37
N VAL A 144 17.45 -19.05 -2.08
CA VAL A 144 18.50 -18.33 -2.81
C VAL A 144 19.29 -17.40 -1.89
N GLU A 145 20.48 -16.96 -2.35
CA GLU A 145 21.36 -16.14 -1.51
C GLU A 145 21.26 -14.63 -1.76
N ARG A 146 20.93 -14.21 -3.00
CA ARG A 146 21.01 -12.80 -3.43
C ARG A 146 19.66 -12.30 -3.92
N VAL A 147 19.20 -11.21 -3.32
CA VAL A 147 17.91 -10.58 -3.64
C VAL A 147 18.11 -9.13 -4.04
N ALA A 148 17.43 -8.69 -5.09
CA ALA A 148 17.33 -7.27 -5.43
C ALA A 148 15.91 -6.74 -5.24
N VAL A 149 15.78 -5.58 -4.61
CA VAL A 149 14.57 -4.80 -4.51
C VAL A 149 14.74 -3.56 -5.37
N ILE A 150 13.92 -3.45 -6.42
CA ILE A 150 14.00 -2.35 -7.39
C ILE A 150 13.10 -1.21 -6.93
N GLY A 151 13.70 -0.12 -6.52
CA GLY A 151 13.03 1.08 -5.98
C GLY A 151 13.63 1.52 -4.65
N VAL A 152 13.48 2.80 -4.32
CA VAL A 152 13.99 3.45 -3.09
C VAL A 152 12.88 4.23 -2.38
N GLY A 153 11.67 3.66 -2.35
CA GLY A 153 10.55 4.13 -1.55
C GLY A 153 10.40 3.33 -0.26
N ASN A 154 9.49 3.74 0.63
CA ASN A 154 9.27 3.07 1.92
C ASN A 154 8.95 1.57 1.78
N VAL A 155 8.16 1.18 0.78
CA VAL A 155 7.85 -0.24 0.54
C VAL A 155 9.09 -1.06 0.17
N ALA A 156 10.00 -0.48 -0.64
CA ALA A 156 11.27 -1.15 -0.96
C ALA A 156 12.13 -1.33 0.29
N VAL A 157 12.17 -0.32 1.15
CA VAL A 157 12.86 -0.37 2.45
C VAL A 157 12.23 -1.41 3.36
N ASP A 158 10.90 -1.47 3.45
CA ASP A 158 10.18 -2.49 4.23
C ASP A 158 10.52 -3.91 3.78
N VAL A 159 10.46 -4.18 2.46
CA VAL A 159 10.82 -5.48 1.88
C VAL A 159 12.28 -5.84 2.21
N ALA A 160 13.21 -4.92 2.00
CA ALA A 160 14.62 -5.14 2.29
C ALA A 160 14.87 -5.41 3.79
N ARG A 161 14.17 -4.67 4.68
CA ARG A 161 14.24 -4.84 6.14
C ARG A 161 13.71 -6.21 6.56
N ILE A 162 12.54 -6.62 6.09
CA ILE A 162 11.95 -7.93 6.41
C ILE A 162 12.86 -9.09 5.95
N LEU A 163 13.48 -8.98 4.78
CA LEU A 163 14.44 -9.96 4.28
C LEU A 163 15.77 -9.97 5.06
N SER A 164 16.09 -8.87 5.72
CA SER A 164 17.37 -8.68 6.44
C SER A 164 17.28 -8.96 7.94
N LYS A 165 16.07 -8.93 8.52
CA LYS A 165 15.85 -9.25 9.93
C LYS A 165 15.98 -10.75 10.21
N SER A 166 16.39 -11.07 11.43
CA SER A 166 16.37 -12.45 11.92
C SER A 166 14.93 -12.94 12.11
N PRO A 167 14.68 -14.25 12.00
CA PRO A 167 13.37 -14.82 12.30
C PRO A 167 12.89 -14.53 13.75
N ASP A 168 13.80 -14.41 14.70
CA ASP A 168 13.46 -14.15 16.10
C ASP A 168 12.99 -12.71 16.31
N GLU A 169 13.61 -11.71 15.64
CA GLU A 169 13.09 -10.34 15.60
C GLU A 169 11.67 -10.30 15.01
N LEU A 170 11.45 -11.00 13.89
CA LEU A 170 10.15 -11.07 13.23
C LEU A 170 9.09 -11.81 14.05
N ALA A 171 9.49 -12.79 14.84
CA ALA A 171 8.59 -13.58 15.69
C ALA A 171 7.91 -12.73 16.78
N THR A 172 8.42 -11.55 17.10
CA THR A 172 7.81 -10.62 18.07
C THR A 172 6.78 -9.68 17.44
N THR A 173 6.58 -9.76 16.12
CA THR A 173 5.71 -8.86 15.33
C THR A 173 4.37 -9.52 14.97
N ASP A 174 3.53 -8.81 14.22
CA ASP A 174 2.29 -9.36 13.67
C ASP A 174 2.45 -10.01 12.28
N ILE A 175 3.66 -10.43 11.91
CA ILE A 175 3.93 -11.17 10.67
C ILE A 175 3.08 -12.44 10.60
N ALA A 176 2.62 -12.81 9.42
CA ALA A 176 1.85 -14.04 9.24
C ALA A 176 2.72 -15.29 9.48
N ASP A 177 2.17 -16.32 10.14
CA ASP A 177 2.91 -17.50 10.54
C ASP A 177 3.57 -18.23 9.38
N HIS A 178 2.88 -18.38 8.24
CA HIS A 178 3.45 -19.03 7.04
C HIS A 178 4.65 -18.27 6.49
N ALA A 179 4.63 -16.93 6.56
CA ALA A 179 5.75 -16.10 6.13
C ALA A 179 6.94 -16.20 7.10
N LEU A 180 6.66 -16.21 8.41
CA LEU A 180 7.70 -16.42 9.43
C LEU A 180 8.38 -17.79 9.26
N GLU A 181 7.61 -18.85 9.02
CA GLU A 181 8.14 -20.20 8.78
C GLU A 181 9.01 -20.26 7.52
N ALA A 182 8.61 -19.59 6.44
CA ALA A 182 9.42 -19.51 5.22
C ALA A 182 10.71 -18.71 5.46
N LEU A 183 10.63 -17.57 6.16
CA LEU A 183 11.80 -16.75 6.49
C LEU A 183 12.77 -17.45 7.44
N ARG A 184 12.31 -18.35 8.32
CA ARG A 184 13.17 -19.22 9.14
C ARG A 184 14.07 -20.15 8.32
N LYS A 185 13.60 -20.55 7.14
CA LYS A 185 14.31 -21.42 6.20
C LYS A 185 15.10 -20.64 5.14
N SER A 186 15.03 -19.32 5.18
CA SER A 186 15.67 -18.44 4.20
C SER A 186 17.19 -18.57 4.24
N LYS A 187 17.80 -18.66 3.04
CA LYS A 187 19.25 -18.66 2.85
C LYS A 187 19.80 -17.32 2.34
N ILE A 188 18.94 -16.28 2.30
CA ILE A 188 19.33 -14.95 1.83
C ILE A 188 20.45 -14.38 2.71
N ARG A 189 21.51 -13.93 2.04
CA ARG A 189 22.70 -13.31 2.64
C ARG A 189 22.94 -11.89 2.14
N GLU A 190 22.55 -11.61 0.91
CA GLU A 190 22.76 -10.32 0.29
C GLU A 190 21.42 -9.74 -0.20
N VAL A 191 21.12 -8.53 0.22
CA VAL A 191 19.92 -7.78 -0.20
C VAL A 191 20.38 -6.47 -0.83
N TYR A 192 20.00 -6.24 -2.08
CA TYR A 192 20.28 -5.01 -2.80
C TYR A 192 19.01 -4.16 -2.92
N VAL A 193 19.10 -2.87 -2.63
CA VAL A 193 18.05 -1.89 -2.88
C VAL A 193 18.53 -0.94 -3.96
N LEU A 194 17.81 -0.88 -5.09
CA LEU A 194 18.30 -0.22 -6.31
C LEU A 194 17.52 1.06 -6.60
N GLY A 195 18.22 2.19 -6.64
CA GLY A 195 17.69 3.50 -6.98
C GLY A 195 18.20 4.04 -8.31
N ARG A 196 17.29 4.42 -9.20
CA ARG A 196 17.67 5.01 -10.51
C ARG A 196 18.23 6.44 -10.40
N ARG A 197 18.00 7.11 -9.28
CA ARG A 197 18.48 8.47 -8.98
C ARG A 197 19.41 8.44 -7.78
N GLY A 198 19.96 9.59 -7.42
CA GLY A 198 20.86 9.74 -6.29
C GLY A 198 20.13 9.72 -4.92
N PRO A 199 20.90 9.76 -3.82
CA PRO A 199 20.35 9.74 -2.45
C PRO A 199 19.43 10.92 -2.16
N ALA A 200 19.70 12.10 -2.71
CA ALA A 200 18.85 13.30 -2.54
C ALA A 200 17.43 13.07 -3.08
N GLN A 201 17.27 12.31 -4.18
CA GLN A 201 15.99 12.01 -4.80
C GLN A 201 15.35 10.69 -4.31
N ALA A 202 15.92 10.03 -3.30
CA ALA A 202 15.33 8.83 -2.71
C ALA A 202 13.97 9.15 -2.05
N ALA A 203 12.99 8.27 -2.26
CA ALA A 203 11.62 8.50 -1.82
C ALA A 203 11.30 7.95 -0.42
N PHE A 204 12.22 7.21 0.21
CA PHE A 204 12.06 6.76 1.59
C PHE A 204 12.14 7.95 2.57
N THR A 205 11.48 7.81 3.71
CA THR A 205 11.56 8.79 4.81
C THR A 205 12.84 8.61 5.61
N ASN A 206 13.25 9.66 6.37
CA ASN A 206 14.44 9.57 7.21
C ASN A 206 14.31 8.52 8.32
N VAL A 207 13.11 8.27 8.82
CA VAL A 207 12.84 7.23 9.82
C VAL A 207 13.14 5.85 9.23
N GLU A 208 12.55 5.54 8.08
CA GLU A 208 12.75 4.28 7.39
C GLU A 208 14.23 4.06 7.01
N ALA A 209 14.92 5.12 6.56
CA ALA A 209 16.35 5.04 6.25
C ALA A 209 17.19 4.68 7.49
N ARG A 210 16.95 5.33 8.65
CA ARG A 210 17.70 5.05 9.88
C ARG A 210 17.55 3.61 10.33
N GLU A 211 16.34 3.05 10.23
CA GLU A 211 16.07 1.66 10.61
C GLU A 211 16.92 0.65 9.83
N LEU A 212 17.31 0.96 8.57
CA LEU A 212 18.21 0.11 7.80
C LEU A 212 19.63 0.07 8.41
N GLY A 213 20.07 1.16 9.01
CA GLY A 213 21.37 1.23 9.70
C GLY A 213 21.38 0.54 11.07
N GLU A 214 20.21 0.25 11.64
CA GLU A 214 20.03 -0.29 13.00
C GLU A 214 19.73 -1.80 13.01
N LEU A 215 19.68 -2.46 11.84
CA LEU A 215 19.40 -3.90 11.72
C LEU A 215 20.40 -4.74 12.53
N GLU A 216 19.90 -5.62 13.40
CA GLU A 216 20.74 -6.52 14.19
C GLU A 216 21.35 -7.63 13.32
N GLY A 217 20.57 -8.17 12.38
CA GLY A 217 20.93 -9.30 11.53
C GLY A 217 21.69 -8.94 10.25
N ALA A 218 21.89 -7.66 9.93
CA ALA A 218 22.53 -7.25 8.67
C ALA A 218 23.47 -6.05 8.85
N ASP A 219 24.62 -6.09 8.18
CA ASP A 219 25.43 -4.91 7.92
C ASP A 219 24.82 -4.11 6.77
N ILE A 220 25.00 -2.77 6.81
CA ILE A 220 24.62 -1.89 5.70
C ILE A 220 25.86 -1.46 4.92
N ARG A 221 25.72 -1.36 3.61
CA ARG A 221 26.74 -0.85 2.71
C ARG A 221 26.14 0.11 1.69
N VAL A 222 26.86 1.18 1.42
CA VAL A 222 26.61 2.09 0.31
C VAL A 222 27.93 2.30 -0.43
N LEU A 223 27.89 2.36 -1.75
CA LEU A 223 29.12 2.59 -2.54
C LEU A 223 29.45 4.10 -2.52
N PRO A 224 30.68 4.49 -2.09
CA PRO A 224 31.05 5.90 -1.97
C PRO A 224 30.93 6.69 -3.28
N GLU A 225 31.14 6.04 -4.42
CA GLU A 225 31.01 6.64 -5.75
C GLU A 225 29.56 6.95 -6.13
N GLU A 226 28.58 6.25 -5.57
CA GLU A 226 27.16 6.39 -5.89
C GLU A 226 26.44 7.42 -5.01
N ILE A 227 27.09 7.88 -3.93
CA ILE A 227 26.54 8.92 -3.04
C ILE A 227 27.14 10.30 -3.27
N ARG A 228 28.18 10.37 -4.10
CA ARG A 228 28.75 11.66 -4.48
C ARG A 228 27.72 12.41 -5.32
N LEU A 229 27.25 13.53 -4.77
CA LEU A 229 26.26 14.34 -5.47
C LEU A 229 26.88 14.96 -6.72
N ASP A 230 26.13 14.88 -7.81
CA ASP A 230 26.44 15.64 -9.02
C ASP A 230 26.17 17.15 -8.81
N PRO A 231 26.70 18.03 -9.64
CA PRO A 231 26.56 19.48 -9.44
C PRO A 231 25.11 19.99 -9.38
N VAL A 232 24.18 19.38 -10.14
CA VAL A 232 22.77 19.84 -10.15
C VAL A 232 22.04 19.34 -8.91
N SER A 233 22.30 18.13 -8.45
CA SER A 233 21.77 17.61 -7.18
C SER A 233 22.34 18.36 -5.97
N GLN A 234 23.63 18.73 -6.00
CA GLN A 234 24.24 19.55 -4.96
C GLN A 234 23.59 20.96 -4.90
N ALA A 235 23.41 21.61 -6.05
CA ALA A 235 22.77 22.91 -6.12
C ALA A 235 21.32 22.87 -5.60
N GLU A 236 20.55 21.79 -5.89
CA GLU A 236 19.20 21.59 -5.34
C GLU A 236 19.25 21.44 -3.80
N LEU A 237 20.20 20.65 -3.30
CA LEU A 237 20.38 20.46 -1.87
C LEU A 237 20.75 21.76 -1.14
N ASP A 238 21.66 22.55 -1.71
CA ASP A 238 22.15 23.82 -1.14
C ASP A 238 21.03 24.87 -1.13
N ALA A 239 20.21 24.91 -2.17
CA ALA A 239 19.07 25.82 -2.30
C ALA A 239 17.85 25.37 -1.45
N SER A 240 17.84 24.14 -0.97
CA SER A 240 16.70 23.59 -0.22
C SER A 240 16.66 24.12 1.20
N GLU A 241 15.50 24.67 1.58
CA GLU A 241 15.16 24.98 2.98
C GLU A 241 14.64 23.72 3.73
N ASP A 242 14.47 22.59 3.03
CA ASP A 242 13.98 21.36 3.60
C ASP A 242 15.08 20.57 4.33
N ASP A 243 15.12 20.74 5.64
CA ASP A 243 16.02 19.97 6.54
C ASP A 243 15.86 18.46 6.39
N THR A 244 14.69 18.00 5.95
CA THR A 244 14.43 16.57 5.75
C THR A 244 15.30 16.01 4.63
N LEU A 245 15.48 16.78 3.55
CA LEU A 245 16.34 16.40 2.44
C LEU A 245 17.82 16.33 2.87
N LYS A 246 18.30 17.36 3.56
CA LYS A 246 19.68 17.41 4.07
C LYS A 246 19.98 16.25 5.02
N LYS A 247 19.06 15.96 5.95
CA LYS A 247 19.18 14.81 6.87
C LYS A 247 19.20 13.48 6.14
N LYS A 248 18.39 13.32 5.07
CA LYS A 248 18.39 12.08 4.27
C LYS A 248 19.76 11.82 3.64
N VAL A 249 20.34 12.82 2.99
CA VAL A 249 21.67 12.72 2.37
C VAL A 249 22.71 12.38 3.44
N ALA A 250 22.68 13.06 4.60
CA ALA A 250 23.61 12.79 5.71
C ALA A 250 23.50 11.33 6.20
N ILE A 251 22.30 10.79 6.40
CA ILE A 251 22.09 9.38 6.79
C ILE A 251 22.75 8.41 5.80
N VAL A 252 22.59 8.66 4.51
CA VAL A 252 23.17 7.78 3.48
C VAL A 252 24.71 7.89 3.46
N HIS A 253 25.26 9.08 3.71
CA HIS A 253 26.71 9.25 3.88
C HIS A 253 27.24 8.51 5.13
N GLU A 254 26.55 8.61 6.28
CA GLU A 254 26.87 7.84 7.48
C GLU A 254 26.96 6.32 7.18
N PHE A 255 26.08 5.79 6.31
CA PHE A 255 26.11 4.38 5.93
C PHE A 255 27.34 4.00 5.09
N ALA A 256 27.82 4.90 4.23
CA ALA A 256 29.02 4.64 3.43
C ALA A 256 30.29 4.60 4.28
N GLU A 257 30.29 5.34 5.39
CA GLU A 257 31.42 5.40 6.34
C GLU A 257 31.34 4.31 7.42
N LYS A 258 30.16 3.68 7.58
CA LYS A 258 29.93 2.69 8.64
C LYS A 258 30.74 1.43 8.43
N PRO A 259 31.62 1.04 9.39
CA PRO A 259 32.38 -0.19 9.29
C PRO A 259 31.47 -1.41 9.36
N ARG A 260 31.80 -2.46 8.61
CA ARG A 260 31.07 -3.72 8.69
C ARG A 260 31.41 -4.47 9.98
N ALA A 261 30.38 -4.93 10.67
CA ALA A 261 30.53 -5.72 11.91
C ALA A 261 30.63 -7.24 11.65
N GLY A 262 30.52 -7.69 10.40
CA GLY A 262 30.54 -9.11 10.04
C GLY A 262 29.24 -9.84 10.33
N LYS A 263 28.12 -9.14 10.27
CA LYS A 263 26.78 -9.71 10.48
C LYS A 263 26.43 -10.75 9.42
N PRO A 264 25.46 -11.66 9.69
CA PRO A 264 25.13 -12.76 8.77
C PRO A 264 24.64 -12.32 7.39
N ARG A 265 24.08 -11.12 7.29
CA ARG A 265 23.56 -10.56 6.03
C ARG A 265 24.23 -9.23 5.70
N LEU A 266 24.19 -8.89 4.42
CA LEU A 266 24.64 -7.60 3.90
C LEU A 266 23.50 -6.93 3.13
N LEU A 267 23.07 -5.78 3.59
CA LEU A 267 22.15 -4.89 2.87
C LEU A 267 22.97 -3.84 2.12
N THR A 268 22.84 -3.78 0.81
CA THR A 268 23.53 -2.79 -0.03
C THR A 268 22.52 -1.85 -0.68
N LEU A 269 22.61 -0.55 -0.38
CA LEU A 269 21.90 0.48 -1.13
C LEU A 269 22.74 0.88 -2.34
N ARG A 270 22.15 0.81 -3.52
CA ARG A 270 22.74 1.21 -4.79
C ARG A 270 21.97 2.42 -5.33
N PHE A 271 22.67 3.41 -5.80
CA PHE A 271 22.10 4.61 -6.39
C PHE A 271 22.61 4.80 -7.83
N LEU A 272 21.91 5.60 -8.61
CA LEU A 272 22.26 5.90 -10.01
C LEU A 272 22.36 4.64 -10.87
N VAL A 273 21.51 3.64 -10.61
CA VAL A 273 21.43 2.39 -11.37
C VAL A 273 20.00 2.06 -11.76
N SER A 274 19.79 1.61 -12.98
CA SER A 274 18.49 1.16 -13.49
C SER A 274 18.59 -0.24 -14.07
N PRO A 275 17.71 -1.17 -13.72
CA PRO A 275 17.65 -2.45 -14.39
C PRO A 275 17.22 -2.27 -15.85
N VAL A 276 17.91 -2.96 -16.76
CA VAL A 276 17.61 -2.95 -18.19
C VAL A 276 17.29 -4.34 -18.74
N GLU A 277 17.67 -5.40 -18.04
CA GLU A 277 17.37 -6.79 -18.39
C GLU A 277 17.52 -7.68 -17.15
N LEU A 278 16.63 -8.65 -16.98
CA LEU A 278 16.84 -9.79 -16.09
C LEU A 278 17.33 -10.98 -16.92
N VAL A 279 18.45 -11.57 -16.50
CA VAL A 279 19.12 -12.65 -17.22
C VAL A 279 18.67 -13.99 -16.65
N ALA A 280 18.20 -14.88 -17.54
CA ALA A 280 17.74 -16.21 -17.15
C ALA A 280 18.91 -17.12 -16.77
N GLY A 281 18.69 -17.94 -15.74
CA GLY A 281 19.51 -19.11 -15.43
C GLY A 281 19.04 -20.37 -16.15
N PRO A 282 19.76 -21.49 -15.98
CA PRO A 282 19.41 -22.77 -16.63
C PRO A 282 18.05 -23.32 -16.19
N ASP A 283 17.56 -22.94 -15.01
CA ASP A 283 16.27 -23.35 -14.42
C ASP A 283 15.09 -22.47 -14.88
N GLY A 284 15.38 -21.47 -15.75
CA GLY A 284 14.40 -20.49 -16.22
C GLY A 284 14.07 -19.39 -15.19
N GLY A 285 14.80 -19.34 -14.08
CA GLY A 285 14.68 -18.26 -13.09
C GLY A 285 15.75 -17.18 -13.30
N VAL A 286 15.63 -16.10 -12.53
CA VAL A 286 16.64 -15.03 -12.54
C VAL A 286 17.97 -15.58 -12.00
N ARG A 287 19.09 -15.26 -12.67
CA ARG A 287 20.47 -15.50 -12.21
C ARG A 287 21.31 -14.22 -12.09
N ALA A 288 20.95 -13.19 -12.85
CA ALA A 288 21.63 -11.90 -12.83
C ALA A 288 20.68 -10.80 -13.34
N MET A 289 21.09 -9.56 -13.09
CA MET A 289 20.43 -8.35 -13.58
C MET A 289 21.46 -7.46 -14.27
N LYS A 290 21.17 -7.01 -15.49
CA LYS A 290 21.95 -5.95 -16.13
C LYS A 290 21.47 -4.60 -15.65
N LEU A 291 22.39 -3.79 -15.14
CA LEU A 291 22.15 -2.45 -14.64
C LEU A 291 22.82 -1.42 -15.53
N ALA A 292 22.07 -0.45 -16.02
CA ALA A 292 22.63 0.75 -16.62
C ALA A 292 23.02 1.72 -15.51
N LYS A 293 24.24 2.27 -15.56
CA LYS A 293 24.61 3.43 -14.73
C LYS A 293 23.94 4.68 -15.25
N ASN A 294 23.44 5.48 -14.33
CA ASN A 294 22.70 6.70 -14.64
C ASN A 294 23.49 7.95 -14.25
N GLU A 295 23.13 9.05 -14.87
CA GLU A 295 23.50 10.41 -14.48
C GLU A 295 22.24 11.24 -14.24
N ILE A 296 22.35 12.26 -13.38
CA ILE A 296 21.27 13.20 -13.12
C ILE A 296 21.44 14.42 -14.05
N TYR A 297 20.34 14.88 -14.60
CA TYR A 297 20.28 16.11 -15.41
C TYR A 297 19.04 16.91 -15.06
N SER A 298 19.06 18.20 -15.37
CA SER A 298 17.92 19.09 -15.17
C SER A 298 17.20 19.30 -16.49
N GLU A 299 15.87 19.12 -16.49
CA GLU A 299 15.00 19.38 -17.63
C GLU A 299 13.73 20.09 -17.13
N GLY A 300 13.49 21.30 -17.66
CA GLY A 300 12.33 22.10 -17.24
C GLY A 300 12.29 22.41 -15.74
N GLY A 301 13.45 22.55 -15.10
CA GLY A 301 13.57 22.81 -13.66
C GLY A 301 13.34 21.58 -12.77
N LYS A 302 13.24 20.37 -13.35
CA LYS A 302 13.10 19.11 -12.61
C LYS A 302 14.31 18.23 -12.83
N LEU A 303 14.81 17.62 -11.75
CA LEU A 303 15.89 16.65 -11.83
C LEU A 303 15.36 15.30 -12.33
N GLN A 304 15.99 14.82 -13.38
CA GLN A 304 15.69 13.53 -14.01
C GLN A 304 16.96 12.67 -14.09
N SER A 305 16.80 11.40 -14.42
CA SER A 305 17.92 10.48 -14.62
C SER A 305 17.88 9.87 -16.01
N ARG A 306 19.04 9.69 -16.63
CA ARG A 306 19.22 8.97 -17.89
C ARG A 306 20.40 8.02 -17.82
N ALA A 307 20.35 6.96 -18.64
CA ALA A 307 21.45 6.01 -18.74
C ALA A 307 22.67 6.63 -19.43
N THR A 308 23.86 6.32 -18.91
CA THR A 308 25.15 6.78 -19.46
C THR A 308 25.69 5.86 -20.57
N GLY A 309 25.04 4.71 -20.81
CA GLY A 309 25.55 3.67 -21.71
C GLY A 309 26.48 2.67 -21.04
N VAL A 310 26.91 2.88 -19.81
CA VAL A 310 27.71 1.93 -19.05
C VAL A 310 26.80 0.88 -18.43
N ILE A 311 27.05 -0.38 -18.73
CA ILE A 311 26.28 -1.53 -18.22
C ILE A 311 27.16 -2.35 -17.29
N GLU A 312 26.63 -2.76 -16.15
CA GLU A 312 27.21 -3.75 -15.26
C GLU A 312 26.24 -4.94 -15.09
N GLU A 313 26.77 -6.13 -14.84
CA GLU A 313 25.98 -7.31 -14.48
C GLU A 313 26.06 -7.54 -12.97
N LEU A 314 24.91 -7.52 -12.30
CA LEU A 314 24.77 -7.80 -10.88
C LEU A 314 24.22 -9.23 -10.72
N PRO A 315 24.98 -10.16 -10.12
CA PRO A 315 24.46 -11.48 -9.79
C PRO A 315 23.35 -11.37 -8.75
N VAL A 316 22.13 -11.79 -9.10
CA VAL A 316 20.96 -11.85 -8.23
C VAL A 316 20.10 -13.05 -8.61
N ASP A 317 19.45 -13.63 -7.63
CA ASP A 317 18.70 -14.87 -7.78
C ASP A 317 17.18 -14.67 -7.62
N LEU A 318 16.77 -13.58 -6.95
CA LEU A 318 15.38 -13.20 -6.68
C LEU A 318 15.24 -11.68 -6.81
N VAL A 319 14.14 -11.24 -7.40
CA VAL A 319 13.86 -9.82 -7.64
C VAL A 319 12.47 -9.44 -7.14
N PHE A 320 12.38 -8.32 -6.42
CA PHE A 320 11.14 -7.65 -6.06
C PHE A 320 11.06 -6.28 -6.70
N ARG A 321 10.04 -6.06 -7.55
CA ARG A 321 9.77 -4.77 -8.18
C ARG A 321 8.97 -3.89 -7.22
N SER A 322 9.52 -2.76 -6.79
CA SER A 322 8.88 -1.76 -5.92
C SER A 322 8.87 -0.38 -6.59
N VAL A 323 8.35 -0.31 -7.82
CA VAL A 323 8.37 0.88 -8.67
C VAL A 323 7.03 1.64 -8.69
N GLY A 324 6.19 1.35 -7.76
CA GLY A 324 4.92 2.02 -7.48
C GLY A 324 3.69 1.16 -7.69
N TYR A 325 2.65 1.49 -6.95
CA TYR A 325 1.33 0.86 -7.05
C TYR A 325 0.54 1.44 -8.22
N ARG A 326 -0.50 0.73 -8.63
CA ARG A 326 -1.47 1.15 -9.64
C ARG A 326 -2.87 0.75 -9.20
N GLY A 327 -3.85 1.64 -9.39
CA GLY A 327 -5.26 1.33 -9.23
C GLY A 327 -5.76 0.38 -10.32
N VAL A 328 -6.87 -0.26 -10.04
CA VAL A 328 -7.59 -1.13 -11.00
C VAL A 328 -8.96 -0.54 -11.32
N PRO A 329 -9.48 -0.71 -12.54
CA PRO A 329 -10.79 -0.22 -12.91
C PRO A 329 -11.89 -0.98 -12.14
N LEU A 330 -12.99 -0.27 -11.86
CA LEU A 330 -14.23 -0.84 -11.35
C LEU A 330 -15.32 -0.69 -12.43
N ALA A 331 -16.07 -1.75 -12.68
CA ALA A 331 -17.08 -1.77 -13.72
C ALA A 331 -18.10 -0.62 -13.56
N GLY A 332 -18.30 0.15 -14.63
CA GLY A 332 -19.22 1.28 -14.67
C GLY A 332 -18.70 2.58 -14.04
N VAL A 333 -17.47 2.60 -13.53
CA VAL A 333 -16.81 3.80 -13.00
C VAL A 333 -15.77 4.31 -13.99
N PRO A 334 -15.73 5.62 -14.34
CA PRO A 334 -14.69 6.18 -15.17
C PRO A 334 -13.29 5.85 -14.61
N PHE A 335 -12.37 5.49 -15.51
CA PHE A 335 -11.00 5.15 -15.12
C PHE A 335 -10.00 5.65 -16.15
N ASN A 336 -8.84 6.11 -15.69
CA ASN A 336 -7.74 6.52 -16.53
C ASN A 336 -6.62 5.47 -16.45
N ASP A 337 -6.52 4.62 -17.46
CA ASP A 337 -5.54 3.53 -17.53
C ASP A 337 -4.09 4.02 -17.48
N ARG A 338 -3.78 5.18 -18.05
CA ARG A 338 -2.41 5.70 -18.07
C ARG A 338 -1.91 6.06 -16.65
N SER A 339 -2.75 6.76 -15.88
CA SER A 339 -2.41 7.18 -14.52
C SER A 339 -2.77 6.14 -13.45
N GLY A 340 -3.66 5.18 -13.77
CA GLY A 340 -4.14 4.17 -12.84
C GLY A 340 -5.03 4.73 -11.74
N VAL A 341 -5.85 5.75 -12.07
CA VAL A 341 -6.74 6.43 -11.12
C VAL A 341 -8.14 6.68 -11.71
N ILE A 342 -9.10 6.93 -10.85
CA ILE A 342 -10.42 7.44 -11.22
C ILE A 342 -10.27 8.97 -11.46
N PRO A 343 -10.60 9.47 -12.68
CA PRO A 343 -10.53 10.90 -12.98
C PRO A 343 -11.50 11.68 -12.11
N ASN A 344 -11.03 12.81 -11.54
CA ASN A 344 -11.83 13.58 -10.59
C ASN A 344 -11.39 15.03 -10.49
N GLU A 345 -12.28 15.85 -9.95
CA GLU A 345 -12.00 17.21 -9.50
C GLU A 345 -12.41 17.34 -8.03
N LEU A 346 -11.45 17.61 -7.15
CA LEU A 346 -11.64 17.69 -5.68
C LEU A 346 -12.38 16.48 -5.07
N GLY A 347 -12.27 15.31 -5.70
CA GLY A 347 -12.94 14.09 -5.28
C GLY A 347 -14.27 13.80 -5.98
N ARG A 348 -14.87 14.74 -6.73
CA ARG A 348 -15.99 14.44 -7.64
C ARG A 348 -15.49 13.66 -8.85
N VAL A 349 -16.02 12.47 -9.10
CA VAL A 349 -15.67 11.70 -10.28
C VAL A 349 -16.05 12.48 -11.54
N THR A 350 -15.15 12.55 -12.51
CA THR A 350 -15.41 13.23 -13.79
C THR A 350 -15.51 12.25 -14.95
N ASP A 351 -16.41 12.52 -15.87
CA ASP A 351 -16.52 11.78 -17.11
C ASP A 351 -15.38 12.18 -18.09
N PRO A 352 -14.59 11.24 -18.62
CA PRO A 352 -13.48 11.55 -19.51
C PRO A 352 -13.88 12.25 -20.82
N ALA A 353 -15.09 12.00 -21.32
CA ALA A 353 -15.57 12.56 -22.59
C ALA A 353 -16.12 13.98 -22.41
N THR A 354 -16.97 14.19 -21.40
CA THR A 354 -17.64 15.47 -21.16
C THR A 354 -16.85 16.40 -20.24
N LYS A 355 -15.89 15.85 -19.49
CA LYS A 355 -15.15 16.53 -18.39
C LYS A 355 -16.04 17.01 -17.24
N GLY A 356 -17.34 16.76 -17.32
CA GLY A 356 -18.30 17.09 -16.27
C GLY A 356 -18.27 16.12 -15.09
N ALA A 357 -18.73 16.58 -13.94
CA ALA A 357 -18.88 15.71 -12.76
C ALA A 357 -19.97 14.67 -12.99
N VAL A 358 -19.68 13.43 -12.62
CA VAL A 358 -20.66 12.34 -12.61
C VAL A 358 -21.43 12.43 -11.29
N GLN A 359 -22.70 12.86 -11.37
CA GLN A 359 -23.52 13.12 -10.21
C GLN A 359 -23.55 11.95 -9.24
N GLY A 360 -23.31 12.26 -7.95
CA GLY A 360 -23.37 11.33 -6.83
C GLY A 360 -22.20 10.35 -6.74
N LEU A 361 -21.20 10.44 -7.62
CA LEU A 361 -19.99 9.60 -7.56
C LEU A 361 -18.78 10.40 -7.10
N TYR A 362 -18.08 9.86 -6.12
CA TYR A 362 -16.90 10.48 -5.50
C TYR A 362 -15.76 9.48 -5.36
N VAL A 363 -14.56 10.01 -5.13
CA VAL A 363 -13.36 9.19 -4.99
C VAL A 363 -12.41 9.78 -3.95
N SER A 364 -11.73 8.93 -3.17
CA SER A 364 -10.74 9.34 -2.18
C SER A 364 -9.58 8.36 -2.10
N GLY A 365 -8.42 8.85 -1.66
CA GLY A 365 -7.22 8.05 -1.43
C GLY A 365 -6.39 7.81 -2.70
N TRP A 366 -5.68 6.68 -2.73
CA TRP A 366 -4.76 6.38 -3.82
C TRP A 366 -5.44 6.19 -5.17
N ILE A 367 -6.65 5.71 -5.19
CA ILE A 367 -7.43 5.59 -6.44
C ILE A 367 -7.86 6.97 -6.98
N LYS A 368 -7.83 8.03 -6.15
CA LYS A 368 -8.07 9.44 -6.53
C LYS A 368 -6.81 10.11 -7.08
N ARG A 369 -5.69 10.06 -6.31
CA ARG A 369 -4.49 10.88 -6.55
C ARG A 369 -3.24 10.10 -6.98
N GLY A 370 -3.34 8.78 -7.10
CA GLY A 370 -2.21 7.89 -7.25
C GLY A 370 -1.57 7.50 -5.90
N PRO A 371 -0.66 6.52 -5.90
CA PRO A 371 -0.07 5.92 -4.70
C PRO A 371 1.04 6.81 -4.13
N SER A 372 0.67 7.97 -3.61
CA SER A 372 1.57 8.94 -3.01
C SER A 372 1.16 9.30 -1.58
N GLY A 373 2.13 9.72 -0.78
CA GLY A 373 1.92 10.09 0.62
C GLY A 373 1.83 8.89 1.58
N VAL A 374 1.68 9.21 2.85
CA VAL A 374 1.56 8.26 3.96
C VAL A 374 0.11 8.17 4.46
N ILE A 375 -0.16 7.33 5.46
CA ILE A 375 -1.53 7.17 6.02
C ILE A 375 -2.13 8.52 6.41
N GLY A 376 -1.36 9.40 7.06
CA GLY A 376 -1.81 10.74 7.47
C GLY A 376 -2.26 11.64 6.31
N THR A 377 -1.68 11.48 5.12
CA THR A 377 -2.08 12.22 3.92
C THR A 377 -3.54 11.93 3.54
N ASN A 378 -4.03 10.72 3.81
CA ASN A 378 -5.41 10.33 3.52
C ASN A 378 -6.43 11.10 4.35
N LYS A 379 -6.05 11.66 5.51
CA LYS A 379 -6.97 12.47 6.32
C LYS A 379 -7.36 13.76 5.60
N LYS A 380 -6.38 14.50 5.09
CA LYS A 380 -6.63 15.72 4.30
C LYS A 380 -7.44 15.40 3.04
N ASP A 381 -7.05 14.36 2.33
CA ASP A 381 -7.70 13.91 1.10
C ASP A 381 -9.15 13.45 1.32
N GLY A 382 -9.40 12.67 2.39
CA GLY A 382 -10.75 12.23 2.78
C GLY A 382 -11.64 13.39 3.21
N THR A 383 -11.07 14.35 3.96
CA THR A 383 -11.79 15.59 4.36
C THR A 383 -12.18 16.40 3.15
N GLU A 384 -11.28 16.63 2.20
CA GLU A 384 -11.57 17.36 0.96
C GLU A 384 -12.74 16.71 0.20
N THR A 385 -12.67 15.42 -0.06
CA THR A 385 -13.74 14.69 -0.76
C THR A 385 -15.07 14.74 0.01
N ALA A 386 -15.06 14.53 1.31
CA ALA A 386 -16.29 14.56 2.12
C ALA A 386 -16.91 15.97 2.22
N THR A 387 -16.09 17.02 2.22
CA THR A 387 -16.58 18.41 2.14
C THR A 387 -17.33 18.63 0.84
N GLU A 388 -16.78 18.20 -0.30
CA GLU A 388 -17.45 18.31 -1.59
C GLU A 388 -18.77 17.50 -1.65
N MET A 389 -18.78 16.33 -1.01
CA MET A 389 -20.00 15.51 -0.87
C MET A 389 -21.10 16.26 -0.09
N LEU A 390 -20.75 16.92 1.00
CA LEU A 390 -21.71 17.70 1.80
C LEU A 390 -22.21 18.95 1.05
N LEU A 391 -21.33 19.66 0.35
CA LEU A 391 -21.71 20.80 -0.49
C LEU A 391 -22.70 20.40 -1.59
N ASP A 392 -22.48 19.27 -2.24
CA ASP A 392 -23.38 18.74 -3.26
C ASP A 392 -24.72 18.26 -2.66
N ALA A 393 -24.71 17.68 -1.46
CA ALA A 393 -25.92 17.32 -0.74
C ALA A 393 -26.76 18.55 -0.38
N ALA A 394 -26.11 19.62 0.10
CA ALA A 394 -26.78 20.90 0.38
C ALA A 394 -27.38 21.53 -0.89
N ALA A 395 -26.71 21.39 -2.02
CA ALA A 395 -27.18 21.85 -3.33
C ALA A 395 -28.17 20.89 -4.02
N SER A 396 -28.58 19.79 -3.36
CA SER A 396 -29.43 18.73 -3.93
C SER A 396 -28.86 18.05 -5.16
N LYS A 397 -27.54 18.08 -5.36
CA LYS A 397 -26.80 17.43 -6.45
C LYS A 397 -26.41 16.00 -6.08
N VAL A 398 -27.40 15.22 -5.66
CA VAL A 398 -27.25 13.83 -5.23
C VAL A 398 -28.04 12.89 -6.13
N LEU A 399 -27.79 11.58 -6.04
CA LEU A 399 -28.63 10.58 -6.69
C LEU A 399 -30.04 10.59 -6.05
N ALA A 400 -31.01 10.08 -6.78
CA ALA A 400 -32.40 9.90 -6.32
C ALA A 400 -32.68 8.40 -6.11
N PRO A 401 -32.27 7.82 -4.96
CA PRO A 401 -32.43 6.39 -4.74
C PRO A 401 -33.91 6.00 -4.67
N THR A 402 -34.30 4.96 -5.39
CA THR A 402 -35.65 4.44 -5.43
C THR A 402 -35.96 3.47 -4.29
N LYS A 403 -34.92 2.95 -3.62
CA LYS A 403 -34.98 1.96 -2.55
C LYS A 403 -34.19 2.47 -1.33
N SER A 404 -34.63 3.57 -0.74
CA SER A 404 -33.92 4.26 0.35
C SER A 404 -34.00 3.57 1.72
N ASP A 405 -34.77 2.49 1.88
CA ASP A 405 -34.80 1.73 3.14
C ASP A 405 -33.44 1.05 3.38
N PRO A 406 -32.78 1.31 4.54
CA PRO A 406 -31.55 0.65 4.92
C PRO A 406 -31.62 -0.89 4.96
N ALA A 407 -32.79 -1.48 5.18
CA ALA A 407 -32.98 -2.92 5.20
C ALA A 407 -32.93 -3.52 3.78
N ALA A 408 -33.26 -2.75 2.74
CA ALA A 408 -33.32 -3.26 1.38
C ALA A 408 -31.94 -3.66 0.85
N ILE A 409 -30.90 -2.86 1.08
CA ILE A 409 -29.52 -3.22 0.67
C ILE A 409 -28.98 -4.37 1.52
N ASP A 410 -29.27 -4.39 2.83
CA ASP A 410 -28.84 -5.51 3.71
C ASP A 410 -29.44 -6.85 3.23
N ALA A 411 -30.72 -6.87 2.83
CA ALA A 411 -31.37 -8.05 2.27
C ALA A 411 -30.68 -8.55 0.97
N ILE A 412 -30.35 -7.63 0.04
CA ILE A 412 -29.62 -7.95 -1.18
C ILE A 412 -28.24 -8.57 -0.85
N VAL A 413 -27.46 -7.91 -0.01
CA VAL A 413 -26.14 -8.38 0.36
C VAL A 413 -26.22 -9.78 0.98
N ARG A 414 -27.08 -9.98 1.98
CA ARG A 414 -27.23 -11.28 2.68
C ARG A 414 -27.83 -12.39 1.81
N SER A 415 -28.60 -12.06 0.80
CA SER A 415 -29.11 -13.04 -0.16
C SER A 415 -27.99 -13.63 -1.03
N ARG A 416 -26.96 -12.83 -1.36
CA ARG A 416 -25.86 -13.19 -2.24
C ARG A 416 -24.62 -13.67 -1.50
N ARG A 417 -24.38 -13.11 -0.30
CA ARG A 417 -23.23 -13.45 0.54
C ARG A 417 -23.71 -13.93 1.91
N LYS A 418 -23.54 -15.24 2.16
CA LYS A 418 -23.88 -15.84 3.47
C LYS A 418 -22.80 -15.62 4.52
N ASP A 419 -21.59 -15.25 4.09
CA ASP A 419 -20.38 -15.07 4.87
C ASP A 419 -20.01 -13.58 5.02
N VAL A 420 -21.01 -12.70 5.01
CA VAL A 420 -20.83 -11.26 5.31
C VAL A 420 -20.26 -11.11 6.72
N VAL A 421 -19.24 -10.27 6.84
CA VAL A 421 -18.63 -9.92 8.12
C VAL A 421 -19.07 -8.49 8.50
N THR A 422 -19.75 -8.36 9.64
CA THR A 422 -20.09 -7.06 10.22
C THR A 422 -18.93 -6.50 11.03
N TYR A 423 -19.03 -5.23 11.46
CA TYR A 423 -18.01 -4.67 12.35
C TYR A 423 -17.97 -5.34 13.73
N ALA A 424 -19.12 -5.81 14.24
CA ALA A 424 -19.17 -6.60 15.47
C ALA A 424 -18.45 -7.95 15.31
N ASP A 425 -18.61 -8.61 14.16
CA ASP A 425 -17.87 -9.84 13.83
C ASP A 425 -16.37 -9.57 13.74
N TRP A 426 -15.97 -8.44 13.10
CA TRP A 426 -14.57 -8.02 13.09
C TRP A 426 -14.01 -7.82 14.50
N ALA A 427 -14.76 -7.18 15.41
CA ALA A 427 -14.31 -6.98 16.79
C ALA A 427 -14.08 -8.32 17.52
N ARG A 428 -14.90 -9.36 17.24
CA ARG A 428 -14.68 -10.71 17.75
C ARG A 428 -13.42 -11.34 17.17
N LEU A 429 -13.23 -11.23 15.85
CA LEU A 429 -12.03 -11.75 15.16
C LEU A 429 -10.76 -11.05 15.67
N ASP A 430 -10.79 -9.74 15.86
CA ASP A 430 -9.68 -8.96 16.41
C ASP A 430 -9.29 -9.45 17.81
N ALA A 431 -10.27 -9.67 18.68
CA ALA A 431 -10.05 -10.22 20.03
C ALA A 431 -9.43 -11.62 19.98
N ILE A 432 -9.88 -12.49 19.07
CA ILE A 432 -9.32 -13.85 18.89
C ILE A 432 -7.86 -13.75 18.42
N GLU A 433 -7.56 -12.90 17.43
CA GLU A 433 -6.19 -12.71 16.93
C GLU A 433 -5.24 -12.16 17.99
N VAL A 434 -5.70 -11.17 18.76
CA VAL A 434 -4.92 -10.56 19.86
C VAL A 434 -4.64 -11.59 20.95
N ALA A 435 -5.67 -12.28 21.45
CA ALA A 435 -5.49 -13.31 22.47
C ALA A 435 -4.59 -14.47 22.01
N ALA A 436 -4.64 -14.82 20.72
CA ALA A 436 -3.75 -15.84 20.15
C ALA A 436 -2.30 -15.32 20.04
N GLY A 437 -2.11 -14.04 19.76
CA GLY A 437 -0.80 -13.40 19.72
C GLY A 437 -0.16 -13.29 21.10
N GLU A 438 -0.89 -12.79 22.08
CA GLU A 438 -0.39 -12.60 23.46
C GLU A 438 0.17 -13.88 24.07
N ARG A 439 -0.46 -15.02 23.80
CA ARG A 439 0.05 -16.34 24.25
C ARG A 439 1.44 -16.68 23.70
N ASN A 440 1.87 -15.99 22.62
CA ASN A 440 3.15 -16.20 21.96
C ASN A 440 4.06 -14.95 22.02
N GLY A 441 3.75 -13.96 22.89
CA GLY A 441 4.53 -12.73 23.02
C GLY A 441 4.45 -11.81 21.80
N ARG A 442 3.36 -11.87 21.03
CA ARG A 442 3.14 -11.12 19.78
C ARG A 442 1.93 -10.19 19.91
N PRO A 443 1.87 -9.08 19.16
CA PRO A 443 0.71 -8.19 19.17
C PRO A 443 -0.59 -8.89 18.74
N ARG A 444 -0.50 -9.82 17.79
CA ARG A 444 -1.60 -10.66 17.31
C ARG A 444 -1.08 -11.83 16.48
N ARG A 445 -1.90 -12.86 16.34
CA ARG A 445 -1.75 -13.94 15.36
C ARG A 445 -2.90 -13.84 14.37
N LYS A 446 -2.60 -13.41 13.15
CA LYS A 446 -3.62 -13.13 12.12
C LYS A 446 -4.28 -14.41 11.62
N LEU A 447 -5.59 -14.36 11.41
CA LEU A 447 -6.33 -15.29 10.56
C LEU A 447 -6.07 -14.89 9.10
N VAL A 448 -5.49 -15.77 8.32
CA VAL A 448 -4.92 -15.44 6.99
C VAL A 448 -5.74 -16.00 5.82
N THR A 449 -6.79 -16.77 6.10
CA THR A 449 -7.69 -17.32 5.07
C THR A 449 -9.14 -16.98 5.37
N ARG A 450 -9.97 -16.89 4.30
CA ARG A 450 -11.42 -16.72 4.48
C ARG A 450 -12.05 -17.88 5.24
N ALA A 451 -11.50 -19.09 5.10
CA ALA A 451 -11.97 -20.29 5.82
C ALA A 451 -11.70 -20.18 7.32
N GLU A 452 -10.51 -19.73 7.75
CA GLU A 452 -10.19 -19.49 9.16
C GLU A 452 -11.10 -18.43 9.77
N VAL A 453 -11.32 -17.31 9.05
CA VAL A 453 -12.26 -16.26 9.49
C VAL A 453 -13.67 -16.82 9.67
N ALA A 454 -14.18 -17.57 8.69
CA ALA A 454 -15.50 -18.18 8.76
C ALA A 454 -15.63 -19.20 9.91
N ALA A 455 -14.59 -19.99 10.15
CA ALA A 455 -14.55 -20.93 11.27
C ALA A 455 -14.56 -20.21 12.63
N ALA A 456 -13.77 -19.17 12.79
CA ALA A 456 -13.68 -18.38 14.02
C ALA A 456 -14.99 -17.63 14.37
N LEU A 457 -15.83 -17.32 13.37
CA LEU A 457 -17.13 -16.68 13.58
C LEU A 457 -18.25 -17.67 13.92
N LYS A 458 -18.08 -18.96 13.62
CA LYS A 458 -19.07 -20.02 13.94
C LYS A 458 -18.95 -20.54 15.38
N GLY A 459 -17.76 -20.45 15.98
CA GLY A 459 -17.50 -20.83 17.38
C GLY A 459 -17.74 -19.65 18.31
#